data_dfcd3dbbd9f08f1c783dc4e90c71898e
#
_entry.id   dfcd3dbbd9f08f1c783dc4e90c71898e
#
_cell.length_a   1.000
_cell.length_b   1.000
_cell.length_c   1.000
_cell.angle_alpha   90.00
_cell.angle_beta   90.00
_cell.angle_gamma   90.00
#
_symmetry.space_group_name_H-M   'P 1'
#
loop_
_entity.id
_entity.type
_entity.pdbx_description
1 polymer ?
#
loop_
_entity_poly.entity_id
_entity_poly.type
_entity_poly.pdbx_seq_one_letter_code
_entity_poly.pdbx_strand_id
1 'polypeptide(L)'
;MNIVITCAGKSNRFKKEGINIPKFLLPLGESTVISNILDTYDDNDNFHLVITNKQLDQNPNLKSYLNDLKKNIYLNIIKDHNLGPTYSAIQAKTCESKKDIIISYCDFLIDWDYKKFK
;
A
#
# COMPACT_ATOMS: atom_id res chain seq x y z
N MET A 1 3.56 7.44 -13.94
CA MET A 1 3.37 5.98 -13.79
C MET A 1 2.38 5.72 -12.67
N ASN A 2 1.62 4.66 -12.77
CA ASN A 2 0.72 4.22 -11.70
C ASN A 2 1.39 3.15 -10.84
N ILE A 3 1.46 3.37 -9.53
CA ILE A 3 2.04 2.45 -8.57
C ILE A 3 0.89 1.89 -7.73
N VAL A 4 0.64 0.58 -7.85
CA VAL A 4 -0.40 -0.10 -7.07
C VAL A 4 0.28 -0.85 -5.93
N ILE A 5 -0.08 -0.52 -4.70
CA ILE A 5 0.47 -1.16 -3.51
C ILE A 5 -0.64 -1.90 -2.79
N THR A 6 -0.49 -3.22 -2.68
CA THR A 6 -1.50 -4.08 -2.07
C THR A 6 -1.26 -4.19 -0.57
N CYS A 7 -2.11 -3.51 0.20
CA CYS A 7 -2.03 -3.46 1.66
C CYS A 7 -3.12 -4.29 2.34
N ALA A 8 -3.91 -5.03 1.57
CA ALA A 8 -5.11 -5.70 2.06
C ALA A 8 -4.86 -7.05 2.76
N GLY A 9 -3.61 -7.46 2.92
CA GLY A 9 -3.25 -8.71 3.60
C GLY A 9 -3.65 -8.72 5.07
N LYS A 10 -4.03 -9.89 5.58
CA LYS A 10 -4.57 -10.02 6.95
C LYS A 10 -3.53 -9.99 8.06
N SER A 11 -2.24 -10.10 7.75
CA SER A 11 -1.15 -10.10 8.74
C SER A 11 -1.34 -11.14 9.87
N ASN A 12 -1.86 -12.32 9.54
CA ASN A 12 -2.23 -13.35 10.51
C ASN A 12 -1.05 -13.77 11.40
N ARG A 13 0.16 -13.84 10.84
CA ARG A 13 1.37 -14.20 11.58
C ARG A 13 1.64 -13.21 12.71
N PHE A 14 1.48 -11.92 12.46
CA PHE A 14 1.69 -10.87 13.44
C PHE A 14 0.59 -10.87 14.51
N LYS A 15 -0.65 -11.14 14.12
CA LYS A 15 -1.76 -11.23 15.07
C LYS A 15 -1.57 -12.35 16.08
N LYS A 16 -1.01 -13.49 15.66
CA LYS A 16 -0.68 -14.62 16.54
C LYS A 16 0.37 -14.25 17.59
N GLU A 17 1.25 -13.29 17.27
CA GLU A 17 2.29 -12.81 18.20
C GLU A 17 1.85 -11.58 18.99
N GLY A 18 0.58 -11.18 18.93
CA GLY A 18 0.03 -10.05 19.66
C GLY A 18 0.23 -8.70 18.98
N ILE A 19 0.69 -8.68 17.74
CA ILE A 19 0.84 -7.44 16.96
C ILE A 19 -0.46 -7.19 16.20
N ASN A 20 -1.18 -6.13 16.61
CA ASN A 20 -2.52 -5.82 16.09
C ASN A 20 -2.54 -4.72 15.04
N ILE A 21 -1.42 -4.09 14.73
CA ILE A 21 -1.32 -3.07 13.69
C ILE A 21 -0.97 -3.70 12.34
N PRO A 22 -1.45 -3.14 11.21
CA PRO A 22 -1.06 -3.62 9.88
C PRO A 22 0.44 -3.55 9.66
N LYS A 23 1.00 -4.52 8.92
CA LYS A 23 2.45 -4.58 8.63
C LYS A 23 2.98 -3.28 8.06
N PHE A 24 2.24 -2.66 7.14
CA PHE A 24 2.69 -1.44 6.47
C PHE A 24 2.74 -0.22 7.38
N LEU A 25 2.13 -0.29 8.57
CA LEU A 25 2.18 0.78 9.58
C LEU A 25 3.26 0.56 10.63
N LEU A 26 4.00 -0.54 10.58
CA LEU A 26 5.09 -0.79 11.52
C LEU A 26 6.17 0.29 11.40
N PRO A 27 6.77 0.72 12.51
CA PRO A 27 7.85 1.70 12.47
C PRO A 27 9.06 1.19 11.69
N LEU A 28 9.63 2.07 10.86
CA LEU A 28 10.88 1.82 10.17
C LEU A 28 11.65 3.15 10.08
N GLY A 29 12.75 3.26 10.86
CA GLY A 29 13.44 4.52 11.05
C GLY A 29 12.53 5.53 11.75
N GLU A 30 12.44 6.74 11.23
CA GLU A 30 11.61 7.83 11.79
C GLU A 30 10.17 7.83 11.26
N SER A 31 9.81 6.87 10.43
CA SER A 31 8.50 6.80 9.80
C SER A 31 7.98 5.36 9.80
N THR A 32 7.04 5.04 8.89
CA THR A 32 6.46 3.71 8.78
C THR A 32 7.00 2.97 7.55
N VAL A 33 6.75 1.67 7.49
CA VAL A 33 7.12 0.85 6.34
C VAL A 33 6.51 1.42 5.06
N ILE A 34 5.21 1.74 5.06
CA ILE A 34 4.54 2.29 3.86
C ILE A 34 5.15 3.62 3.40
N SER A 35 5.47 4.52 4.33
CA SER A 35 6.09 5.79 4.00
C SER A 35 7.45 5.59 3.31
N ASN A 36 8.26 4.68 3.83
CA ASN A 36 9.56 4.35 3.24
C ASN A 36 9.41 3.71 1.85
N ILE A 37 8.40 2.86 1.65
CA ILE A 37 8.13 2.26 0.33
C ILE A 37 7.78 3.35 -0.69
N LEU A 38 6.89 4.27 -0.35
CA LEU A 38 6.49 5.36 -1.25
C LEU A 38 7.67 6.24 -1.63
N ASP A 39 8.62 6.43 -0.72
CA ASP A 39 9.80 7.26 -0.98
C ASP A 39 10.79 6.64 -1.97
N THR A 40 10.65 5.36 -2.31
CA THR A 40 11.47 4.73 -3.36
C THR A 40 11.02 5.09 -4.76
N TYR A 41 9.86 5.69 -4.92
CA TYR A 41 9.27 6.09 -6.20
C TYR A 41 9.36 7.61 -6.39
N ASP A 42 8.89 8.09 -7.54
CA ASP A 42 8.85 9.51 -7.86
C ASP A 42 7.60 10.16 -7.24
N ASP A 43 7.74 11.36 -6.65
CA ASP A 43 6.61 12.08 -6.05
C ASP A 43 5.51 12.43 -7.06
N ASN A 44 5.83 12.46 -8.35
CA ASN A 44 4.87 12.74 -9.41
C ASN A 44 4.11 11.50 -9.89
N ASP A 45 4.46 10.31 -9.40
CA ASP A 45 3.71 9.09 -9.72
C ASP A 45 2.37 9.08 -8.98
N ASN A 46 1.42 8.32 -9.51
CA ASN A 46 0.12 8.11 -8.88
C ASN A 46 0.17 6.84 -8.03
N PHE A 47 -0.12 6.97 -6.76
CA PHE A 47 -0.06 5.86 -5.80
C PHE A 47 -1.47 5.36 -5.49
N HIS A 48 -1.74 4.11 -5.83
CA HIS A 48 -3.02 3.46 -5.57
C HIS A 48 -2.82 2.43 -4.46
N LEU A 49 -3.31 2.77 -3.27
CA LEU A 49 -3.19 1.90 -2.10
C LEU A 49 -4.47 1.10 -1.95
N VAL A 50 -4.35 -0.21 -1.98
CA VAL A 50 -5.51 -1.11 -1.83
C VAL A 50 -5.58 -1.56 -0.38
N ILE A 51 -6.62 -1.13 0.32
CA ILE A 51 -6.86 -1.44 1.72
C ILE A 51 -8.26 -2.02 1.89
N THR A 52 -8.52 -2.68 3.02
CA THR A 52 -9.85 -3.23 3.29
C THR A 52 -10.65 -2.30 4.19
N ASN A 53 -11.99 -2.38 4.09
CA ASN A 53 -12.89 -1.68 5.01
C ASN A 53 -12.63 -2.09 6.47
N LYS A 54 -12.28 -3.36 6.72
CA LYS A 54 -11.95 -3.86 8.05
C LYS A 54 -10.72 -3.18 8.63
N GLN A 55 -9.68 -2.95 7.81
CA GLN A 55 -8.47 -2.22 8.25
C GLN A 55 -8.82 -0.79 8.66
N LEU A 56 -9.71 -0.12 7.92
CA LEU A 56 -10.17 1.23 8.27
C LEU A 56 -10.95 1.24 9.58
N ASP A 57 -11.83 0.26 9.80
CA ASP A 57 -12.63 0.17 11.02
C ASP A 57 -11.73 -0.05 12.25
N GLN A 58 -10.68 -0.84 12.11
CA GLN A 58 -9.74 -1.14 13.20
C GLN A 58 -8.70 -0.03 13.43
N ASN A 59 -8.52 0.87 12.47
CA ASN A 59 -7.54 1.95 12.53
C ASN A 59 -8.18 3.26 12.07
N PRO A 60 -8.91 3.97 12.96
CA PRO A 60 -9.72 5.14 12.57
C PRO A 60 -8.95 6.27 11.88
N ASN A 61 -7.66 6.42 12.16
CA ASN A 61 -6.83 7.48 11.58
C ASN A 61 -6.09 7.06 10.30
N LEU A 62 -6.31 5.81 9.83
CA LEU A 62 -5.56 5.25 8.71
C LEU A 62 -5.74 6.05 7.42
N LYS A 63 -6.97 6.40 7.09
CA LYS A 63 -7.29 7.14 5.86
C LYS A 63 -6.58 8.49 5.82
N SER A 64 -6.66 9.26 6.88
CA SER A 64 -6.00 10.56 7.02
C SER A 64 -4.49 10.42 6.90
N TYR A 65 -3.92 9.47 7.62
CA TYR A 65 -2.49 9.21 7.63
C TYR A 65 -1.97 8.89 6.22
N LEU A 66 -2.63 7.97 5.52
CA LEU A 66 -2.21 7.56 4.17
C LEU A 66 -2.33 8.71 3.17
N ASN A 67 -3.41 9.47 3.21
CA ASN A 67 -3.62 10.60 2.31
C ASN A 67 -2.58 11.71 2.48
N ASP A 68 -1.99 11.84 3.64
CA ASP A 68 -0.99 12.88 3.94
C ASP A 68 0.43 12.50 3.50
N LEU A 69 0.67 11.24 3.11
CA LEU A 69 2.02 10.76 2.76
C LEU A 69 2.54 11.33 1.44
N LYS A 70 1.68 11.47 0.44
CA LYS A 70 2.03 12.00 -0.89
C LYS A 70 0.82 12.76 -1.46
N LYS A 71 1.08 13.62 -2.45
CA LYS A 71 0.03 14.42 -3.11
C LYS A 71 -0.96 13.55 -3.91
N ASN A 72 -0.46 12.51 -4.58
CA ASN A 72 -1.21 11.72 -5.54
C ASN A 72 -1.52 10.33 -4.99
N ILE A 73 -2.18 10.28 -3.84
CA ILE A 73 -2.61 9.03 -3.23
C ILE A 73 -4.10 8.81 -3.51
N TYR A 74 -4.40 7.63 -4.02
CA TYR A 74 -5.76 7.16 -4.29
C TYR A 74 -6.01 5.91 -3.46
N LEU A 75 -6.93 5.98 -2.51
CA LEU A 75 -7.29 4.84 -1.67
C LEU A 75 -8.38 4.02 -2.35
N ASN A 76 -8.11 2.74 -2.56
CA ASN A 76 -9.06 1.76 -3.07
C ASN A 76 -9.48 0.88 -1.92
N ILE A 77 -10.72 1.09 -1.43
CA ILE A 77 -11.25 0.37 -0.28
C ILE A 77 -12.03 -0.82 -0.79
N ILE A 78 -11.58 -2.02 -0.41
CA ILE A 78 -12.19 -3.28 -0.85
C ILE A 78 -12.70 -4.09 0.34
N LYS A 79 -13.52 -5.07 0.08
CA LYS A 79 -13.97 -6.03 1.10
C LYS A 79 -12.81 -6.95 1.48
N ASP A 80 -12.78 -7.36 2.74
CA ASP A 80 -11.84 -8.35 3.23
C ASP A 80 -11.98 -9.68 2.46
N HIS A 81 -10.84 -10.29 2.11
CA HIS A 81 -10.82 -11.55 1.34
C HIS A 81 -9.56 -12.37 1.63
N ASN A 82 -9.54 -13.62 1.17
CA ASN A 82 -8.41 -14.54 1.26
C ASN A 82 -7.84 -14.92 -0.11
N LEU A 83 -8.06 -14.10 -1.15
CA LEU A 83 -7.74 -14.44 -2.53
C LEU A 83 -6.36 -13.95 -2.98
N GLY A 84 -5.59 -13.38 -2.07
CA GLY A 84 -4.20 -12.97 -2.30
C GLY A 84 -4.04 -11.57 -2.91
N PRO A 85 -2.78 -11.13 -3.08
CA PRO A 85 -2.48 -9.76 -3.52
C PRO A 85 -2.86 -9.47 -4.97
N THR A 86 -2.83 -10.46 -5.85
CA THR A 86 -3.25 -10.28 -7.25
C THR A 86 -4.72 -9.87 -7.32
N TYR A 87 -5.58 -10.52 -6.52
CA TYR A 87 -6.99 -10.14 -6.45
C TYR A 87 -7.15 -8.70 -5.95
N SER A 88 -6.40 -8.32 -4.92
CA SER A 88 -6.42 -6.94 -4.41
C SER A 88 -6.01 -5.94 -5.48
N ALA A 89 -4.98 -6.24 -6.27
CA ALA A 89 -4.51 -5.37 -7.34
C ALA A 89 -5.57 -5.20 -8.45
N ILE A 90 -6.28 -6.27 -8.79
CA ILE A 90 -7.35 -6.23 -9.80
C ILE A 90 -8.50 -5.32 -9.35
N GLN A 91 -8.77 -5.24 -8.06
CA GLN A 91 -9.81 -4.36 -7.52
C GLN A 91 -9.44 -2.88 -7.61
N ALA A 92 -8.18 -2.54 -7.82
CA ALA A 92 -7.76 -1.15 -8.01
C ALA A 92 -8.24 -0.66 -9.38
N LYS A 93 -8.83 0.53 -9.44
CA LYS A 93 -9.40 1.11 -10.67
C LYS A 93 -8.36 1.43 -11.75
N THR A 94 -7.08 1.30 -11.44
CA THR A 94 -5.97 1.47 -12.38
C THR A 94 -5.94 0.44 -13.50
N CYS A 95 -6.61 -0.69 -13.34
CA CYS A 95 -6.67 -1.73 -14.39
C CYS A 95 -7.28 -1.22 -15.70
N GLU A 96 -8.03 -0.13 -15.64
CA GLU A 96 -8.64 0.53 -16.79
C GLU A 96 -7.75 1.60 -17.40
N SER A 97 -6.62 1.91 -16.77
CA SER A 97 -5.69 2.93 -17.25
C SER A 97 -4.82 2.42 -18.39
N LYS A 98 -4.57 3.29 -19.37
CA LYS A 98 -3.63 3.01 -20.47
C LYS A 98 -2.16 3.27 -20.07
N LYS A 99 -1.91 3.77 -18.86
CA LYS A 99 -0.57 4.05 -18.36
C LYS A 99 0.09 2.77 -17.84
N ASP A 100 1.40 2.76 -17.84
CA ASP A 100 2.16 1.68 -17.25
C ASP A 100 1.87 1.56 -15.76
N ILE A 101 1.83 0.33 -15.26
CA ILE A 101 1.49 0.02 -13.87
C ILE A 101 2.61 -0.80 -13.25
N ILE A 102 3.04 -0.40 -12.06
CA ILE A 102 3.89 -1.23 -11.19
C ILE A 102 3.02 -1.73 -10.05
N ILE A 103 3.03 -3.02 -9.80
CA ILE A 103 2.36 -3.63 -8.66
C ILE A 103 3.41 -4.03 -7.63
N SER A 104 3.24 -3.56 -6.41
CA SER A 104 4.18 -3.81 -5.32
C SER A 104 3.45 -4.28 -4.07
N TYR A 105 4.19 -4.93 -3.19
CA TYR A 105 3.70 -5.31 -1.87
C TYR A 105 3.99 -4.21 -0.85
N CYS A 106 3.31 -4.27 0.29
CA CYS A 106 3.43 -3.28 1.36
C CYS A 106 4.38 -3.68 2.49
N ASP A 107 5.14 -4.74 2.33
CA ASP A 107 5.94 -5.33 3.40
C ASP A 107 7.43 -5.51 3.09
N PHE A 108 7.93 -4.95 1.98
CA PHE A 108 9.36 -4.96 1.70
C PHE A 108 9.80 -3.70 0.96
N LEU A 109 11.08 -3.38 1.08
CA LEU A 109 11.72 -2.26 0.39
C LEU A 109 12.63 -2.80 -0.72
N ILE A 110 12.71 -2.05 -1.81
CA ILE A 110 13.64 -2.33 -2.90
C ILE A 110 14.71 -1.24 -2.91
N ASP A 111 15.97 -1.64 -2.86
CA ASP A 111 17.09 -0.73 -3.06
C ASP A 111 17.44 -0.72 -4.55
N TRP A 112 16.94 0.27 -5.26
CA TRP A 112 17.10 0.38 -6.71
C TRP A 112 17.18 1.82 -7.19
N ASP A 113 17.72 2.00 -8.39
CA ASP A 113 17.66 3.30 -9.07
C ASP A 113 16.38 3.35 -9.90
N TYR A 114 15.31 3.83 -9.28
CA TYR A 114 13.99 3.89 -9.90
C TYR A 114 13.97 4.74 -11.18
N LYS A 115 14.74 5.84 -11.22
CA LYS A 115 14.79 6.70 -12.39
C LYS A 115 15.36 5.98 -13.62
N LYS A 116 16.35 5.11 -13.42
CA LYS A 116 16.88 4.28 -14.50
C LYS A 116 15.92 3.19 -14.92
N PHE A 117 15.18 2.63 -13.97
CA PHE A 117 14.13 1.63 -14.25
C PHE A 117 13.00 2.25 -15.06
N LYS A 118 12.57 3.42 -14.67
CA LYS A 118 11.47 4.14 -15.31
C LYS A 118 11.85 4.60 -16.72
#